data_ea7a00de26816d077aa3326679d73c89
#
_entry.id   ea7a00de26816d077aa3326679d73c89
#
_cell.length_a   1.000
_cell.length_b   1.000
_cell.length_c   1.000
_cell.angle_alpha   90.00
_cell.angle_beta   90.00
_cell.angle_gamma   90.00
#
_symmetry.space_group_name_H-M   'P 1'
#
loop_
_entity.id
_entity.type
_entity.pdbx_description
1 polymer ?
#
loop_
_entity_poly.entity_id
_entity_poly.type
_entity_poly.pdbx_seq_one_letter_code
_entity_poly.pdbx_strand_id
1 'polypeptide(L)'
;MISKEYTFYSKRLYDFDEDYGDKKILYFDIETTGFSRENNHIYLIGAAYKNADGSFNIIQWFDDTGKDEIKILLLFREFLKNFDVVADYNGNSFDIPFVIQRGLKYGINFNFDKYEMFDLYKKIRPYKKLFKTLSLKQKQIEIFLKRVPLGVHAL
;
A
#
# COMPACT_ATOMS: atom_id res chain seq x y z
N MET A 1 15.95 -11.24 1.10
CA MET A 1 14.71 -10.60 0.60
C MET A 1 13.85 -11.65 -0.09
N ILE A 2 12.59 -11.71 0.27
CA ILE A 2 11.57 -12.57 -0.34
C ILE A 2 10.63 -11.68 -1.15
N SER A 3 10.35 -12.04 -2.40
CA SER A 3 9.31 -11.41 -3.21
C SER A 3 8.22 -12.44 -3.48
N LYS A 4 6.97 -12.04 -3.26
CA LYS A 4 5.79 -12.87 -3.53
C LYS A 4 4.80 -12.08 -4.38
N GLU A 5 4.17 -12.78 -5.32
CA GLU A 5 3.14 -12.21 -6.18
C GLU A 5 1.91 -13.13 -6.20
N TYR A 6 0.72 -12.53 -6.15
CA TYR A 6 -0.55 -13.22 -6.14
C TYR A 6 -1.53 -12.52 -7.07
N THR A 7 -2.31 -13.30 -7.80
CA THR A 7 -3.43 -12.78 -8.61
C THR A 7 -4.75 -13.28 -8.01
N PHE A 8 -5.75 -12.41 -7.89
CA PHE A 8 -7.06 -12.78 -7.42
C PHE A 8 -8.16 -11.97 -8.10
N TYR A 9 -9.38 -12.53 -8.13
CA TYR A 9 -10.58 -11.84 -8.60
C TYR A 9 -11.41 -11.37 -7.40
N SER A 10 -11.75 -10.08 -7.37
CA SER A 10 -12.60 -9.51 -6.34
C SER A 10 -14.01 -9.28 -6.87
N LYS A 11 -15.02 -9.84 -6.19
CA LYS A 11 -16.43 -9.44 -6.41
C LYS A 11 -16.69 -8.14 -5.66
N ARG A 12 -16.50 -7.02 -6.33
CA ARG A 12 -16.78 -5.70 -5.75
C ARG A 12 -18.22 -5.29 -6.03
N LEU A 13 -18.84 -4.59 -5.08
CA LEU A 13 -20.11 -3.90 -5.29
C LEU A 13 -19.89 -2.57 -6.03
N TYR A 14 -18.68 -1.99 -5.94
CA TYR A 14 -18.27 -0.74 -6.54
C TYR A 14 -16.83 -0.85 -7.03
N ASP A 15 -16.59 -0.41 -8.25
CA ASP A 15 -15.26 -0.38 -8.84
C ASP A 15 -14.71 1.05 -8.75
N PHE A 16 -13.93 1.31 -7.73
CA PHE A 16 -13.28 2.59 -7.51
C PHE A 16 -12.37 3.01 -8.69
N ASP A 17 -11.78 2.04 -9.37
CA ASP A 17 -10.86 2.32 -10.48
C ASP A 17 -11.60 2.95 -11.68
N GLU A 18 -12.92 2.73 -11.82
CA GLU A 18 -13.73 3.35 -12.87
C GLU A 18 -13.81 4.88 -12.74
N ASP A 19 -13.70 5.42 -11.51
CA ASP A 19 -13.68 6.87 -11.27
C ASP A 19 -12.43 7.56 -11.86
N TYR A 20 -11.39 6.78 -12.12
CA TYR A 20 -10.11 7.28 -12.64
C TYR A 20 -9.90 7.01 -14.13
N GLY A 21 -10.87 6.39 -14.81
CA GLY A 21 -10.81 6.07 -16.23
C GLY A 21 -9.64 5.16 -16.57
N ASP A 22 -8.78 5.57 -17.51
CA ASP A 22 -7.64 4.76 -17.98
C ASP A 22 -6.39 4.89 -17.08
N LYS A 23 -6.46 5.66 -15.98
CA LYS A 23 -5.33 5.83 -15.06
C LYS A 23 -5.05 4.54 -14.30
N LYS A 24 -3.78 4.19 -14.19
CA LYS A 24 -3.33 3.04 -13.42
C LYS A 24 -3.19 3.42 -11.95
N ILE A 25 -3.88 2.69 -11.08
CA ILE A 25 -3.91 2.93 -9.65
C ILE A 25 -3.02 1.91 -8.94
N LEU A 26 -2.10 2.39 -8.11
CA LEU A 26 -1.35 1.60 -7.16
C LEU A 26 -1.96 1.76 -5.77
N TYR A 27 -2.30 0.66 -5.14
CA TYR A 27 -2.59 0.56 -3.72
C TYR A 27 -1.33 0.08 -3.01
N PHE A 28 -0.87 0.77 -1.97
CA PHE A 28 0.28 0.30 -1.22
C PHE A 28 0.16 0.54 0.27
N ASP A 29 0.92 -0.24 1.03
CA ASP A 29 1.03 -0.17 2.48
C ASP A 29 2.43 -0.63 2.88
N ILE A 30 2.94 -0.16 4.03
CA ILE A 30 4.25 -0.57 4.54
C ILE A 30 4.16 -1.14 5.95
N GLU A 31 5.09 -2.05 6.27
CA GLU A 31 5.32 -2.49 7.63
C GLU A 31 6.74 -2.11 8.07
N THR A 32 6.83 -1.61 9.29
CA THR A 32 8.07 -1.06 9.85
C THR A 32 8.39 -1.65 11.20
N THR A 33 9.66 -1.65 11.58
CA THR A 33 10.11 -2.14 12.90
C THR A 33 9.74 -1.20 14.05
N GLY A 34 9.10 -0.07 13.77
CA GLY A 34 8.61 0.91 14.75
C GLY A 34 8.26 2.24 14.09
N PHE A 35 7.91 3.24 14.88
CA PHE A 35 7.34 4.50 14.40
C PHE A 35 8.37 5.57 14.03
N SER A 36 9.63 5.45 14.45
CA SER A 36 10.68 6.42 14.16
C SER A 36 11.26 6.18 12.78
N ARG A 37 11.04 7.10 11.86
CA ARG A 37 11.57 7.05 10.49
C ARG A 37 13.11 7.08 10.43
N GLU A 38 13.76 7.61 11.46
CA GLU A 38 15.21 7.68 11.56
C GLU A 38 15.82 6.37 12.06
N ASN A 39 15.22 5.78 13.12
CA ASN A 39 15.79 4.67 13.86
C ASN A 39 15.22 3.29 13.44
N ASN A 40 14.05 3.28 12.82
CA ASN A 40 13.41 2.07 12.37
C ASN A 40 13.51 1.92 10.84
N HIS A 41 13.30 0.71 10.35
CA HIS A 41 13.38 0.39 8.94
C HIS A 41 12.08 -0.23 8.43
N ILE A 42 11.88 -0.14 7.11
CA ILE A 42 10.79 -0.80 6.40
C ILE A 42 11.23 -2.25 6.15
N TYR A 43 10.47 -3.22 6.66
CA TYR A 43 10.75 -4.63 6.40
C TYR A 43 9.78 -5.27 5.41
N LEU A 44 8.65 -4.61 5.11
CA LEU A 44 7.71 -5.06 4.09
C LEU A 44 7.09 -3.87 3.37
N ILE A 45 6.99 -3.97 2.05
CA ILE A 45 6.12 -3.15 1.22
C ILE A 45 5.17 -4.09 0.50
N GLY A 46 3.87 -3.88 0.69
CA GLY A 46 2.79 -4.49 -0.07
C GLY A 46 2.25 -3.53 -1.11
N ALA A 47 2.08 -3.99 -2.34
CA ALA A 47 1.53 -3.23 -3.45
C ALA A 47 0.45 -4.04 -4.16
N ALA A 48 -0.65 -3.40 -4.55
CA ALA A 48 -1.71 -4.03 -5.30
C ALA A 48 -2.16 -3.13 -6.46
N TYR A 49 -2.57 -3.74 -7.57
CA TYR A 49 -3.10 -3.03 -8.73
C TYR A 49 -4.08 -3.92 -9.50
N LYS A 50 -4.95 -3.27 -10.27
CA LYS A 50 -5.93 -3.95 -11.13
C LYS A 50 -5.33 -4.25 -12.50
N ASN A 51 -5.53 -5.47 -12.98
CA ASN A 51 -5.20 -5.89 -14.33
C ASN A 51 -6.30 -5.52 -15.32
N ALA A 52 -5.97 -5.55 -16.62
CA ALA A 52 -6.93 -5.27 -17.70
C ALA A 52 -8.11 -6.26 -17.74
N ASP A 53 -7.93 -7.48 -17.24
CA ASP A 53 -8.98 -8.51 -17.16
C ASP A 53 -9.87 -8.36 -15.91
N GLY A 54 -9.65 -7.32 -15.10
CA GLY A 54 -10.40 -7.05 -13.87
C GLY A 54 -9.89 -7.80 -12.63
N SER A 55 -8.89 -8.67 -12.78
CA SER A 55 -8.21 -9.28 -11.64
C SER A 55 -7.31 -8.27 -10.92
N PHE A 56 -6.86 -8.62 -9.72
CA PHE A 56 -5.90 -7.87 -8.94
C PHE A 56 -4.63 -8.66 -8.76
N ASN A 57 -3.49 -7.98 -8.96
CA ASN A 57 -2.20 -8.48 -8.51
C ASN A 57 -1.82 -7.83 -7.19
N ILE A 58 -1.29 -8.64 -6.26
CA ILE A 58 -0.62 -8.19 -5.05
C ILE A 58 0.83 -8.61 -5.16
N ILE A 59 1.74 -7.67 -4.94
CA ILE A 59 3.18 -7.91 -4.85
C ILE A 59 3.61 -7.53 -3.44
N GLN A 60 4.44 -8.37 -2.83
CA GLN A 60 5.03 -8.12 -1.53
C GLN A 60 6.54 -8.29 -1.60
N TRP A 61 7.27 -7.29 -1.11
CA TRP A 61 8.72 -7.35 -0.91
C TRP A 61 8.99 -7.36 0.59
N PHE A 62 9.56 -8.46 1.08
CA PHE A 62 9.80 -8.70 2.49
C PHE A 62 11.29 -8.85 2.78
N ASP A 63 11.79 -8.11 3.76
CA ASP A 63 13.14 -8.23 4.29
C ASP A 63 13.16 -9.28 5.41
N ASP A 64 13.53 -10.49 5.05
CA ASP A 64 13.64 -11.64 5.97
C ASP A 64 14.96 -11.66 6.76
N THR A 65 15.90 -10.79 6.40
CA THR A 65 17.25 -10.75 6.98
C THR A 65 17.53 -9.51 7.83
N GLY A 66 16.68 -8.47 7.71
CA GLY A 66 16.92 -7.15 8.28
C GLY A 66 18.02 -6.34 7.58
N LYS A 67 18.41 -6.73 6.35
CA LYS A 67 19.52 -6.12 5.59
C LYS A 67 19.14 -5.70 4.16
N ASP A 68 17.91 -5.98 3.75
CA ASP A 68 17.49 -5.82 2.36
C ASP A 68 16.58 -4.58 2.14
N GLU A 69 16.43 -3.69 3.12
CA GLU A 69 15.59 -2.48 3.01
C GLU A 69 15.94 -1.66 1.74
N ILE A 70 17.21 -1.49 1.43
CA ILE A 70 17.65 -0.76 0.22
C ILE A 70 17.09 -1.41 -1.04
N LYS A 71 17.13 -2.74 -1.13
CA LYS A 71 16.60 -3.48 -2.29
C LYS A 71 15.11 -3.33 -2.43
N ILE A 72 14.38 -3.41 -1.31
CA ILE A 72 12.93 -3.21 -1.26
C ILE A 72 12.58 -1.81 -1.76
N LEU A 73 13.25 -0.78 -1.26
CA LEU A 73 13.02 0.61 -1.67
C LEU A 73 13.34 0.84 -3.15
N LEU A 74 14.41 0.26 -3.68
CA LEU A 74 14.75 0.36 -5.10
C LEU A 74 13.69 -0.30 -5.98
N LEU A 75 13.24 -1.52 -5.62
CA LEU A 75 12.20 -2.23 -6.36
C LEU A 75 10.88 -1.44 -6.33
N PHE A 76 10.48 -0.96 -5.17
CA PHE A 76 9.27 -0.15 -5.03
C PHE A 76 9.34 1.13 -5.84
N ARG A 77 10.47 1.85 -5.84
CA ARG A 77 10.67 3.07 -6.64
C ARG A 77 10.50 2.81 -8.14
N GLU A 78 11.09 1.73 -8.65
CA GLU A 78 10.96 1.37 -10.07
C GLU A 78 9.53 0.94 -10.39
N PHE A 79 8.91 0.17 -9.51
CA PHE A 79 7.53 -0.30 -9.67
C PHE A 79 6.54 0.87 -9.70
N LEU A 80 6.70 1.83 -8.81
CA LEU A 80 5.86 3.03 -8.66
C LEU A 80 5.75 3.83 -9.97
N LYS A 81 6.78 3.83 -10.82
CA LYS A 81 6.80 4.55 -12.10
C LYS A 81 5.74 4.10 -13.12
N ASN A 82 5.15 2.92 -12.92
CA ASN A 82 4.15 2.36 -13.82
C ASN A 82 2.73 2.86 -13.55
N PHE A 83 2.55 3.76 -12.59
CA PHE A 83 1.23 4.19 -12.10
C PHE A 83 1.06 5.70 -12.20
N ASP A 84 -0.20 6.13 -12.23
CA ASP A 84 -0.62 7.53 -12.31
C ASP A 84 -1.20 8.01 -10.97
N VAL A 85 -1.86 7.11 -10.26
CA VAL A 85 -2.54 7.36 -8.99
C VAL A 85 -1.95 6.47 -7.92
N VAL A 86 -1.75 7.03 -6.73
CA VAL A 86 -1.34 6.28 -5.53
C VAL A 86 -2.46 6.35 -4.51
N ALA A 87 -3.01 5.20 -4.18
CA ALA A 87 -4.06 5.03 -3.19
C ALA A 87 -3.51 4.37 -1.92
N ASP A 88 -3.81 4.96 -0.78
CA ASP A 88 -3.37 4.49 0.52
C ASP A 88 -4.45 4.67 1.60
N TYR A 89 -4.14 4.25 2.82
CA TYR A 89 -4.96 4.52 3.99
C TYR A 89 -4.15 5.28 5.05
N ASN A 90 -4.35 6.60 5.14
CA ASN A 90 -3.61 7.50 6.02
C ASN A 90 -2.10 7.59 5.66
N GLY A 91 -1.73 7.23 4.45
CA GLY A 91 -0.35 7.14 4.00
C GLY A 91 0.37 8.49 4.00
N ASN A 92 -0.35 9.58 3.78
CA ASN A 92 0.21 10.93 3.92
C ASN A 92 0.77 11.23 5.31
N SER A 93 0.28 10.53 6.35
CA SER A 93 0.73 10.73 7.72
C SER A 93 1.86 9.78 8.14
N PHE A 94 1.94 8.60 7.53
CA PHE A 94 2.88 7.56 7.94
C PHE A 94 3.68 6.97 6.78
N ASP A 95 3.04 6.27 5.84
CA ASP A 95 3.71 5.46 4.83
C ASP A 95 4.59 6.29 3.90
N ILE A 96 4.02 7.34 3.30
CA ILE A 96 4.73 8.19 2.34
C ILE A 96 5.92 8.90 2.97
N PRO A 97 5.76 9.63 4.11
CA PRO A 97 6.90 10.24 4.78
C PRO A 97 7.95 9.23 5.26
N PHE A 98 7.52 7.99 5.61
CA PHE A 98 8.45 6.94 6.01
C PHE A 98 9.30 6.49 4.81
N VAL A 99 8.67 6.19 3.68
CA VAL A 99 9.35 5.80 2.43
C VAL A 99 10.31 6.90 1.97
N ILE A 100 9.88 8.17 2.00
CA ILE A 100 10.73 9.31 1.60
C ILE A 100 11.97 9.39 2.50
N GLN A 101 11.78 9.37 3.83
CA GLN A 101 12.89 9.52 4.79
C GLN A 101 13.87 8.35 4.70
N ARG A 102 13.35 7.11 4.57
CA ARG A 102 14.20 5.93 4.40
C ARG A 102 14.93 5.94 3.06
N GLY A 103 14.25 6.37 2.00
CA GLY A 103 14.87 6.56 0.69
C GLY A 103 16.03 7.55 0.76
N LEU A 104 15.83 8.72 1.33
CA LEU A 104 16.86 9.76 1.47
C LEU A 104 18.10 9.25 2.22
N LYS A 105 17.91 8.44 3.26
CA LYS A 105 19.03 7.82 4.00
C LYS A 105 19.96 7.01 3.10
N TYR A 106 19.44 6.43 2.02
CA TYR A 106 20.18 5.59 1.08
C TYR A 106 20.44 6.28 -0.29
N GLY A 107 20.18 7.58 -0.40
CA GLY A 107 20.33 8.31 -1.66
C GLY A 107 19.27 7.95 -2.71
N ILE A 108 18.16 7.34 -2.30
CA ILE A 108 17.03 6.97 -3.17
C ILE A 108 15.98 8.08 -3.05
N ASN A 109 15.78 8.82 -4.15
CA ASN A 109 14.78 9.90 -4.16
C ASN A 109 13.39 9.35 -4.55
N PHE A 110 12.40 9.62 -3.70
CA PHE A 110 10.98 9.41 -3.96
C PHE A 110 10.28 10.76 -4.13
N ASN A 111 9.62 10.95 -5.26
CA ASN A 111 8.81 12.15 -5.53
C ASN A 111 7.35 11.72 -5.73
N PHE A 112 6.56 11.82 -4.66
CA PHE A 112 5.13 11.50 -4.70
C PHE A 112 4.27 12.63 -5.29
N ASP A 113 4.79 13.86 -5.43
CA ASP A 113 4.04 15.00 -5.97
C ASP A 113 3.66 14.83 -7.45
N LYS A 114 4.30 13.91 -8.16
CA LYS A 114 3.95 13.59 -9.56
C LYS A 114 2.75 12.66 -9.70
N TYR A 115 2.26 12.07 -8.63
CA TYR A 115 1.14 11.15 -8.63
C TYR A 115 -0.13 11.82 -8.10
N GLU A 116 -1.27 11.45 -8.64
CA GLU A 116 -2.53 11.79 -8.01
C GLU A 116 -2.68 10.96 -6.74
N MET A 117 -2.92 11.63 -5.61
CA MET A 117 -2.96 10.98 -4.31
C MET A 117 -4.40 10.74 -3.85
N PHE A 118 -4.71 9.50 -3.48
CA PHE A 118 -6.00 9.12 -2.91
C PHE A 118 -5.84 8.51 -1.52
N ASP A 119 -6.08 9.31 -0.49
CA ASP A 119 -6.06 8.86 0.89
C ASP A 119 -7.48 8.44 1.34
N LEU A 120 -7.72 7.15 1.45
CA LEU A 120 -9.01 6.59 1.85
C LEU A 120 -9.42 7.04 3.25
N TYR A 121 -8.48 7.19 4.17
CA TYR A 121 -8.77 7.70 5.52
C TYR A 121 -9.38 9.10 5.48
N LYS A 122 -8.83 10.00 4.66
CA LYS A 122 -9.37 11.36 4.49
C LYS A 122 -10.79 11.34 3.94
N LYS A 123 -11.08 10.44 3.00
CA LYS A 123 -12.41 10.29 2.39
C LYS A 123 -13.46 9.76 3.37
N ILE A 124 -13.12 8.81 4.24
CA ILE A 124 -14.08 8.22 5.18
C ILE A 124 -14.14 8.92 6.54
N ARG A 125 -13.13 9.75 6.87
CA ARG A 125 -13.08 10.50 8.14
C ARG A 125 -14.33 11.33 8.46
N PRO A 126 -14.98 12.04 7.50
CA PRO A 126 -16.22 12.78 7.77
C PRO A 126 -17.36 11.88 8.27
N TYR A 127 -17.35 10.62 7.87
CA TYR A 127 -18.38 9.64 8.23
C TYR A 127 -18.05 8.83 9.49
N LYS A 128 -16.99 9.21 10.23
CA LYS A 128 -16.52 8.50 11.43
C LYS A 128 -17.62 8.28 12.47
N LYS A 129 -18.58 9.21 12.60
CA LYS A 129 -19.71 9.11 13.53
C LYS A 129 -20.67 7.95 13.20
N LEU A 130 -20.74 7.53 11.92
CA LEU A 130 -21.56 6.39 11.47
C LEU A 130 -20.93 5.04 11.83
N PHE A 131 -19.63 5.02 12.15
CA PHE A 131 -18.83 3.81 12.42
C PHE A 131 -18.53 3.68 13.92
N LYS A 132 -19.55 3.82 14.78
CA LYS A 132 -19.42 3.99 16.25
C LYS A 132 -18.66 2.89 17.01
N THR A 133 -18.39 1.72 16.44
CA THR A 133 -17.95 0.54 17.20
C THR A 133 -16.60 -0.05 16.79
N LEU A 134 -15.99 0.40 15.69
CA LEU A 134 -14.71 -0.16 15.22
C LEU A 134 -13.73 0.98 14.90
N SER A 135 -12.47 0.81 15.29
CA SER A 135 -11.41 1.67 14.79
C SER A 135 -11.43 1.58 13.25
N LEU A 136 -11.15 2.67 12.56
CA LEU A 136 -11.09 2.66 11.10
C LEU A 136 -10.11 1.59 10.59
N LYS A 137 -9.04 1.35 11.33
CA LYS A 137 -8.05 0.31 11.06
C LYS A 137 -8.66 -1.11 11.13
N GLN A 138 -9.50 -1.40 12.13
CA GLN A 138 -10.18 -2.70 12.23
C GLN A 138 -11.16 -2.93 11.08
N LYS A 139 -11.95 -1.91 10.69
CA LYS A 139 -12.86 -2.02 9.54
C LYS A 139 -12.14 -2.15 8.21
N GLN A 140 -11.01 -1.50 8.06
CA GLN A 140 -10.16 -1.64 6.87
C GLN A 140 -9.66 -3.08 6.75
N ILE A 141 -9.15 -3.65 7.85
CA ILE A 141 -8.70 -5.05 7.91
C ILE A 141 -9.88 -5.99 7.65
N GLU A 142 -11.06 -5.77 8.25
CA GLU A 142 -12.24 -6.60 8.00
C GLU A 142 -12.73 -6.50 6.55
N ILE A 143 -12.73 -5.32 5.95
CA ILE A 143 -13.10 -5.12 4.55
C ILE A 143 -12.08 -5.79 3.64
N PHE A 144 -10.80 -5.67 3.96
CA PHE A 144 -9.72 -6.30 3.22
C PHE A 144 -9.74 -7.83 3.40
N LEU A 145 -9.85 -8.34 4.64
CA LEU A 145 -9.85 -9.77 4.95
C LEU A 145 -11.11 -10.49 4.46
N LYS A 146 -12.30 -9.86 4.49
CA LYS A 146 -13.52 -10.44 3.91
C LYS A 146 -13.47 -10.57 2.39
N ARG A 147 -12.52 -9.94 1.74
CA ARG A 147 -12.35 -9.90 0.28
C ARG A 147 -11.14 -10.68 -0.23
N VAL A 148 -10.20 -11.03 0.65
CA VAL A 148 -9.10 -11.94 0.33
C VAL A 148 -9.59 -13.37 0.60
N PRO A 149 -9.53 -14.32 -0.36
CA PRO A 149 -9.86 -15.71 -0.08
C PRO A 149 -9.02 -16.21 1.10
N LEU A 150 -9.66 -16.82 2.09
CA LEU A 150 -9.05 -17.44 3.27
C LEU A 150 -8.03 -18.51 2.83
N GLY A 151 -6.83 -18.13 2.60
CA GLY A 151 -5.70 -18.99 2.22
C GLY A 151 -4.37 -18.36 2.56
N VAL A 152 -4.40 -17.10 2.99
CA VAL A 152 -3.19 -16.38 3.46
C VAL A 152 -3.34 -16.15 4.95
N HIS A 153 -3.41 -17.23 5.72
CA HIS A 153 -3.11 -17.17 7.13
C HIS A 153 -1.59 -17.21 7.29
N ALA A 154 -1.10 -16.08 7.68
CA ALA A 154 0.01 -15.80 8.58
C ALA A 154 1.05 -16.91 8.75
N LEU A 155 2.22 -16.55 8.43
CA LEU A 155 3.37 -16.91 9.26
C LEU A 155 3.52 -15.89 10.39
#